data_db7a27a0fd9e633f53a627ed6bf7364e
#
_entry.id   db7a27a0fd9e633f53a627ed6bf7364e
#
_cell.length_a   1.000
_cell.length_b   1.000
_cell.length_c   1.000
_cell.angle_alpha   90.00
_cell.angle_beta   90.00
_cell.angle_gamma   90.00
#
_symmetry.space_group_name_H-M   'P 1'
#
loop_
_entity.id
_entity.type
_entity.pdbx_description
1 polymer ?
#
loop_
_entity_poly.entity_id
_entity_poly.type
_entity_poly.pdbx_seq_one_letter_code
_entity_poly.pdbx_strand_id
1 'polypeptide(L)'
;MFNNRIFRNNLGLSRTHRIEEKKWNSNNEEKIRQKWENARVDHARNNRQAVPFVIDTPPPYPSGRPWHLGAAAHYAQIDMIARTARMSGFNVLFPIGIDRNGLPIEIYTEKKYKIRMRKTDRRKFLELCKSALDELEQEMIEIMKSLGLSADFKNYYRTDSSIFRALTQSTFIELWDRKMIYIANRPNNLCPDCGTTIADAEIVYEEVPTKLVYMNFSIKNESRGMVVASTRPELLFACQAVIVNPNDKRY
;
A
#
# COMPACT_ATOMS: atom_id res chain seq x y z
N MET A 1 6.91 9.70 35.32
CA MET A 1 8.26 9.86 35.88
C MET A 1 9.12 8.75 35.29
N PHE A 2 9.83 9.04 34.22
CA PHE A 2 10.77 8.07 33.60
C PHE A 2 12.03 7.99 34.46
N ASN A 3 12.35 6.79 34.90
CA ASN A 3 13.40 6.50 35.86
C ASN A 3 14.78 6.71 35.20
N ASN A 4 15.44 7.80 35.50
CA ASN A 4 16.75 8.26 34.99
C ASN A 4 17.95 7.32 35.30
N ARG A 5 17.71 6.07 35.79
CA ARG A 5 18.77 5.13 36.16
C ARG A 5 19.30 4.25 35.04
N ILE A 6 18.60 4.19 33.87
CA ILE A 6 19.01 3.30 32.74
C ILE A 6 20.14 3.93 31.92
N PHE A 7 20.34 5.23 31.99
CA PHE A 7 21.32 5.93 31.15
C PHE A 7 22.76 6.00 31.67
N ARG A 8 23.05 5.52 32.88
CA ARG A 8 24.39 5.77 33.50
C ARG A 8 25.40 4.64 33.44
N ASN A 9 25.06 3.40 33.09
CA ASN A 9 25.98 2.27 33.39
C ASN A 9 26.60 1.54 32.19
N ASN A 10 26.46 1.96 30.94
CA ASN A 10 27.09 1.27 29.80
C ASN A 10 27.68 2.18 28.70
N LEU A 11 27.98 3.43 29.00
CA LEU A 11 28.81 4.27 28.13
C LEU A 11 30.26 4.26 28.62
N GLY A 12 30.92 3.11 28.51
CA GLY A 12 32.38 3.04 28.39
C GLY A 12 32.82 3.69 27.08
N LEU A 13 32.47 4.97 26.87
CA LEU A 13 32.96 5.76 25.76
C LEU A 13 34.44 6.09 26.06
N SER A 14 35.32 5.27 25.51
CA SER A 14 36.68 5.70 25.29
C SER A 14 36.64 7.01 24.51
N ARG A 15 37.09 8.10 25.12
CA ARG A 15 37.10 9.46 24.56
C ARG A 15 38.04 9.64 23.33
N THR A 16 38.47 8.57 22.69
CA THR A 16 39.53 8.57 21.70
C THR A 16 39.08 8.44 20.24
N HIS A 17 37.82 8.16 19.97
CA HIS A 17 37.36 8.11 18.56
C HIS A 17 36.77 9.44 18.12
N ARG A 18 37.64 10.29 17.56
CA ARG A 18 37.18 11.43 16.74
C ARG A 18 36.75 10.86 15.38
N ILE A 19 35.59 11.31 14.88
CA ILE A 19 35.19 11.08 13.49
C ILE A 19 36.21 11.81 12.62
N GLU A 20 37.05 11.07 11.93
CA GLU A 20 38.13 11.62 11.09
C GLU A 20 37.58 12.24 9.82
N GLU A 21 36.56 11.60 9.21
CA GLU A 21 35.89 12.11 8.02
C GLU A 21 34.72 13.04 8.41
N LYS A 22 34.87 14.32 8.07
CA LYS A 22 33.87 15.37 8.34
C LYS A 22 32.96 15.67 7.15
N LYS A 23 33.20 15.04 5.99
CA LYS A 23 32.40 15.24 4.77
C LYS A 23 31.92 13.89 4.26
N TRP A 24 30.68 13.92 3.74
CA TRP A 24 30.13 12.76 3.06
C TRP A 24 30.96 12.38 1.82
N ASN A 25 31.16 11.08 1.62
CA ASN A 25 31.88 10.51 0.49
C ASN A 25 31.16 9.23 0.02
N SER A 26 30.60 9.26 -1.19
CA SER A 26 29.86 8.15 -1.78
C SER A 26 30.67 6.86 -1.88
N ASN A 27 32.00 6.95 -2.04
CA ASN A 27 32.87 5.77 -2.14
C ASN A 27 32.92 4.95 -0.84
N ASN A 28 32.49 5.52 0.28
CA ASN A 28 32.46 4.82 1.56
C ASN A 28 31.14 4.09 1.80
N GLU A 29 30.07 4.38 1.06
CA GLU A 29 28.75 3.78 1.29
C GLU A 29 28.77 2.27 1.13
N GLU A 30 29.40 1.76 0.06
CA GLU A 30 29.51 0.33 -0.18
C GLU A 30 30.29 -0.38 0.91
N LYS A 31 31.42 0.18 1.36
CA LYS A 31 32.21 -0.37 2.45
C LYS A 31 31.43 -0.42 3.76
N ILE A 32 30.61 0.60 4.03
CA ILE A 32 29.76 0.66 5.22
C ILE A 32 28.66 -0.39 5.13
N ARG A 33 28.01 -0.54 3.97
CA ARG A 33 27.00 -1.59 3.76
C ARG A 33 27.55 -2.98 4.00
N GLN A 34 28.69 -3.31 3.41
CA GLN A 34 29.37 -4.60 3.64
C GLN A 34 29.70 -4.84 5.11
N LYS A 35 30.18 -3.78 5.81
CA LYS A 35 30.44 -3.86 7.25
C LYS A 35 29.17 -4.14 8.04
N TRP A 36 28.04 -3.54 7.69
CA TRP A 36 26.76 -3.79 8.36
C TRP A 36 26.23 -5.20 8.10
N GLU A 37 26.31 -5.67 6.85
CA GLU A 37 25.92 -7.03 6.50
C GLU A 37 26.73 -8.08 7.28
N ASN A 38 28.05 -7.89 7.37
CA ASN A 38 28.93 -8.77 8.13
C ASN A 38 28.64 -8.74 9.64
N ALA A 39 28.31 -7.58 10.16
CA ALA A 39 27.96 -7.39 11.57
C ALA A 39 26.52 -7.80 11.90
N ARG A 40 25.69 -8.17 10.92
CA ARG A 40 24.28 -8.51 11.06
C ARG A 40 23.50 -7.43 11.83
N VAL A 41 23.69 -6.19 11.48
CA VAL A 41 23.04 -5.05 12.16
C VAL A 41 21.52 -5.08 12.00
N ASP A 42 21.05 -5.68 10.93
CA ASP A 42 19.66 -5.85 10.51
C ASP A 42 18.92 -6.98 11.26
N HIS A 43 19.65 -7.89 11.93
CA HIS A 43 19.01 -9.00 12.63
C HIS A 43 18.64 -8.63 14.07
N ALA A 44 17.44 -9.04 14.48
CA ALA A 44 17.09 -9.07 15.89
C ALA A 44 18.10 -9.96 16.61
N ARG A 45 18.79 -9.41 17.61
CA ARG A 45 19.73 -10.18 18.41
C ARG A 45 18.93 -11.17 19.25
N ASN A 46 19.35 -12.44 19.28
CA ASN A 46 18.78 -13.46 20.16
C ASN A 46 19.11 -13.19 21.65
N ASN A 47 18.95 -11.95 22.06
CA ASN A 47 19.15 -11.54 23.44
C ASN A 47 17.80 -11.58 24.17
N ARG A 48 17.49 -12.70 24.80
CA ARG A 48 16.26 -12.89 25.58
C ARG A 48 16.11 -11.92 26.75
N GLN A 49 17.18 -11.20 27.12
CA GLN A 49 17.16 -10.21 28.21
C GLN A 49 16.80 -8.79 27.71
N ALA A 50 16.94 -8.52 26.43
CA ALA A 50 16.60 -7.22 25.89
C ALA A 50 15.10 -7.12 25.58
N VAL A 51 14.50 -5.98 25.90
CA VAL A 51 13.09 -5.71 25.63
C VAL A 51 12.85 -5.68 24.10
N PRO A 52 11.87 -6.45 23.59
CA PRO A 52 11.58 -6.43 22.17
C PRO A 52 10.97 -5.09 21.73
N PHE A 53 11.37 -4.63 20.57
CA PHE A 53 10.81 -3.46 19.90
C PHE A 53 10.50 -3.83 18.45
N VAL A 54 9.21 -3.92 18.12
CA VAL A 54 8.76 -4.33 16.79
C VAL A 54 8.36 -3.09 16.00
N ILE A 55 8.85 -3.00 14.78
CA ILE A 55 8.45 -1.98 13.81
C ILE A 55 7.58 -2.66 12.77
N ASP A 56 6.34 -2.23 12.69
CA ASP A 56 5.40 -2.65 11.67
C ASP A 56 5.21 -1.52 10.66
N THR A 57 5.30 -1.84 9.38
CA THR A 57 5.10 -0.88 8.29
C THR A 57 4.22 -1.50 7.21
N PRO A 58 3.38 -0.70 6.53
CA PRO A 58 2.69 -1.19 5.36
C PRO A 58 3.69 -1.73 4.33
N PRO A 59 3.47 -2.93 3.79
CA PRO A 59 4.36 -3.48 2.79
C PRO A 59 4.29 -2.67 1.50
N PRO A 60 5.42 -2.16 0.97
CA PRO A 60 5.43 -1.51 -0.33
C PRO A 60 5.13 -2.50 -1.43
N TYR A 61 4.51 -2.03 -2.52
CA TYR A 61 4.25 -2.85 -3.68
C TYR A 61 5.11 -2.42 -4.88
N PRO A 62 5.64 -3.38 -5.65
CA PRO A 62 6.42 -3.11 -6.85
C PRO A 62 5.48 -2.75 -8.01
N SER A 63 5.30 -1.45 -8.27
CA SER A 63 4.35 -0.93 -9.27
C SER A 63 4.93 -0.79 -10.67
N GLY A 64 6.20 -1.11 -10.88
CA GLY A 64 6.91 -0.81 -12.12
C GLY A 64 7.21 0.68 -12.30
N ARG A 65 7.03 1.49 -11.27
CA ARG A 65 7.46 2.89 -11.20
C ARG A 65 8.68 3.00 -10.29
N PRO A 66 9.66 3.86 -10.63
CA PRO A 66 10.78 4.11 -9.73
C PRO A 66 10.29 4.55 -8.36
N TRP A 67 11.00 4.17 -7.32
CA TRP A 67 10.73 4.69 -5.99
C TRP A 67 10.91 6.20 -5.99
N HIS A 68 9.86 6.93 -5.63
CA HIS A 68 9.91 8.38 -5.55
C HIS A 68 10.50 8.82 -4.20
N LEU A 69 11.00 10.04 -4.15
CA LEU A 69 11.66 10.61 -2.97
C LEU A 69 10.80 10.55 -1.70
N GLY A 70 9.48 10.69 -1.82
CA GLY A 70 8.56 10.57 -0.68
C GLY A 70 8.56 9.19 -0.04
N ALA A 71 8.62 8.11 -0.84
CA ALA A 71 8.75 6.75 -0.31
C ALA A 71 10.10 6.55 0.38
N ALA A 72 11.19 7.02 -0.24
CA ALA A 72 12.52 6.95 0.37
C ALA A 72 12.58 7.69 1.71
N ALA A 73 12.02 8.89 1.80
CA ALA A 73 11.95 9.67 3.03
C ALA A 73 11.14 8.97 4.12
N HIS A 74 9.98 8.38 3.75
CA HIS A 74 9.15 7.64 4.69
C HIS A 74 9.89 6.47 5.34
N TYR A 75 10.51 5.60 4.53
CA TYR A 75 11.25 4.46 5.05
C TYR A 75 12.52 4.86 5.80
N ALA A 76 13.20 5.93 5.38
CA ALA A 76 14.34 6.48 6.12
C ALA A 76 13.94 6.97 7.52
N GLN A 77 12.79 7.62 7.68
CA GLN A 77 12.26 8.03 8.99
C GLN A 77 11.96 6.83 9.89
N ILE A 78 11.37 5.77 9.33
CA ILE A 78 11.14 4.53 10.07
C ILE A 78 12.46 3.90 10.52
N ASP A 79 13.46 3.88 9.64
CA ASP A 79 14.77 3.35 9.96
C ASP A 79 15.51 4.16 11.05
N MET A 80 15.29 5.48 11.13
CA MET A 80 15.80 6.29 12.25
C MET A 80 15.25 5.81 13.59
N ILE A 81 13.97 5.43 13.64
CA ILE A 81 13.35 4.87 14.85
C ILE A 81 14.01 3.52 15.19
N ALA A 82 14.19 2.64 14.19
CA ALA A 82 14.85 1.35 14.38
C ALA A 82 16.26 1.50 14.96
N ARG A 83 17.06 2.40 14.38
CA ARG A 83 18.44 2.66 14.82
C ARG A 83 18.48 3.25 16.22
N THR A 84 17.61 4.21 16.51
CA THR A 84 17.51 4.82 17.84
C THR A 84 17.16 3.78 18.91
N ALA A 85 16.18 2.92 18.62
CA ALA A 85 15.80 1.84 19.52
C ALA A 85 16.96 0.85 19.77
N ARG A 86 17.70 0.45 18.72
CA ARG A 86 18.92 -0.40 18.88
C ARG A 86 19.99 0.27 19.71
N MET A 87 20.24 1.56 19.49
CA MET A 87 21.20 2.34 20.29
C MET A 87 20.77 2.46 21.75
N SER A 88 19.47 2.46 22.01
CA SER A 88 18.89 2.46 23.36
C SER A 88 18.86 1.06 24.02
N GLY A 89 19.37 0.03 23.36
CA GLY A 89 19.51 -1.33 23.92
C GLY A 89 18.30 -2.24 23.69
N PHE A 90 17.31 -1.85 22.90
CA PHE A 90 16.19 -2.70 22.55
C PHE A 90 16.59 -3.81 21.56
N ASN A 91 15.88 -4.93 21.63
CA ASN A 91 15.96 -5.98 20.62
C ASN A 91 14.97 -5.67 19.48
N VAL A 92 15.46 -5.00 18.43
CA VAL A 92 14.61 -4.47 17.37
C VAL A 92 14.34 -5.52 16.30
N LEU A 93 13.06 -5.80 16.06
CA LEU A 93 12.56 -6.55 14.91
C LEU A 93 11.97 -5.58 13.91
N PHE A 94 12.61 -5.47 12.75
CA PHE A 94 12.15 -4.62 11.63
C PHE A 94 12.00 -5.47 10.37
N PRO A 95 10.88 -6.22 10.23
CA PRO A 95 10.61 -7.00 9.04
C PRO A 95 10.24 -6.09 7.86
N ILE A 96 10.60 -6.50 6.67
CA ILE A 96 10.10 -5.93 5.42
C ILE A 96 9.02 -6.86 4.85
N GLY A 97 7.93 -6.28 4.39
CA GLY A 97 6.95 -6.97 3.56
C GLY A 97 7.02 -6.48 2.13
N ILE A 98 6.61 -7.31 1.18
CA ILE A 98 6.41 -6.92 -0.21
C ILE A 98 4.97 -7.23 -0.58
N ASP A 99 4.20 -6.19 -0.93
CA ASP A 99 2.85 -6.38 -1.44
C ASP A 99 2.89 -6.75 -2.93
N ARG A 100 2.49 -7.97 -3.22
CA ARG A 100 2.55 -8.55 -4.57
C ARG A 100 1.18 -8.72 -5.20
N ASN A 101 0.19 -7.98 -4.72
CA ASN A 101 -1.19 -8.05 -5.20
C ASN A 101 -1.64 -6.72 -5.80
N GLY A 102 -2.75 -6.77 -6.51
CA GLY A 102 -3.48 -5.59 -6.96
C GLY A 102 -3.33 -5.24 -8.44
N LEU A 103 -4.23 -4.37 -8.87
CA LEU A 103 -4.38 -3.91 -10.25
C LEU A 103 -3.11 -3.30 -10.88
N PRO A 104 -2.25 -2.55 -10.14
CA PRO A 104 -1.07 -1.95 -10.74
C PRO A 104 -0.12 -2.96 -11.40
N ILE A 105 0.04 -4.15 -10.84
CA ILE A 105 0.91 -5.18 -11.44
C ILE A 105 0.27 -5.80 -12.69
N GLU A 106 -1.06 -5.94 -12.72
CA GLU A 106 -1.77 -6.41 -13.89
C GLU A 106 -1.58 -5.44 -15.06
N ILE A 107 -1.77 -4.15 -14.82
CA ILE A 107 -1.55 -3.09 -15.80
C ILE A 107 -0.08 -3.04 -16.25
N TYR A 108 0.87 -3.18 -15.33
CA TYR A 108 2.28 -3.22 -15.66
C TYR A 108 2.60 -4.42 -16.56
N THR A 109 2.06 -5.60 -16.24
CA THR A 109 2.24 -6.84 -17.02
C THR A 109 1.67 -6.70 -18.42
N GLU A 110 0.46 -6.14 -18.55
CA GLU A 110 -0.14 -5.86 -19.87
C GLU A 110 0.77 -4.97 -20.73
N LYS A 111 1.31 -3.90 -20.14
CA LYS A 111 2.20 -2.97 -20.84
C LYS A 111 3.54 -3.61 -21.19
N LYS A 112 4.16 -4.31 -20.24
CA LYS A 112 5.48 -4.93 -20.41
C LYS A 112 5.47 -5.99 -21.53
N TYR A 113 4.47 -6.87 -21.53
CA TYR A 113 4.37 -7.96 -22.47
C TYR A 113 3.48 -7.65 -23.69
N LYS A 114 2.92 -6.41 -23.77
CA LYS A 114 2.02 -5.96 -24.86
C LYS A 114 0.85 -6.91 -25.08
N ILE A 115 0.23 -7.34 -24.01
CA ILE A 115 -0.93 -8.23 -23.97
C ILE A 115 -2.11 -7.56 -23.29
N ARG A 116 -3.28 -8.20 -23.35
CA ARG A 116 -4.45 -7.83 -22.56
C ARG A 116 -4.91 -9.02 -21.72
N MET A 117 -5.11 -8.81 -20.41
CA MET A 117 -5.56 -9.84 -19.48
C MET A 117 -6.78 -10.59 -20.00
N ARG A 118 -7.79 -9.89 -20.50
CA ARG A 118 -9.04 -10.46 -21.01
C ARG A 118 -8.87 -11.31 -22.29
N LYS A 119 -7.76 -11.15 -23.01
CA LYS A 119 -7.48 -11.84 -24.26
C LYS A 119 -6.38 -12.91 -24.10
N THR A 120 -5.85 -13.07 -22.89
CA THR A 120 -4.76 -14.00 -22.58
C THR A 120 -5.32 -15.10 -21.68
N ASP A 121 -4.85 -16.31 -21.87
CA ASP A 121 -5.16 -17.42 -20.95
C ASP A 121 -4.80 -17.03 -19.51
N ARG A 122 -5.71 -17.30 -18.56
CA ARG A 122 -5.56 -16.87 -17.17
C ARG A 122 -4.28 -17.41 -16.53
N ARG A 123 -3.94 -18.68 -16.78
CA ARG A 123 -2.75 -19.31 -16.20
C ARG A 123 -1.49 -18.63 -16.68
N LYS A 124 -1.40 -18.44 -18.00
CA LYS A 124 -0.29 -17.73 -18.63
C LYS A 124 -0.16 -16.30 -18.14
N PHE A 125 -1.27 -15.61 -17.99
CA PHE A 125 -1.26 -14.22 -17.48
C PHE A 125 -0.72 -14.16 -16.04
N LEU A 126 -1.14 -15.06 -15.16
CA LEU A 126 -0.64 -15.15 -13.78
C LEU A 126 0.85 -15.50 -13.72
N GLU A 127 1.35 -16.36 -14.60
CA GLU A 127 2.77 -16.68 -14.71
C GLU A 127 3.60 -15.45 -15.14
N LEU A 128 3.08 -14.65 -16.07
CA LEU A 128 3.71 -13.40 -16.51
C LEU A 128 3.69 -12.33 -15.40
N CYS A 129 2.60 -12.21 -14.67
CA CYS A 129 2.52 -11.32 -13.50
C CYS A 129 3.58 -11.72 -12.45
N LYS A 130 3.68 -13.00 -12.15
CA LYS A 130 4.66 -13.50 -11.19
C LYS A 130 6.10 -13.18 -11.65
N SER A 131 6.42 -13.44 -12.91
CA SER A 131 7.74 -13.13 -13.48
C SER A 131 8.07 -11.63 -13.40
N ALA A 132 7.10 -10.78 -13.77
CA ALA A 132 7.25 -9.33 -13.68
C ALA A 132 7.44 -8.86 -12.23
N LEU A 133 6.70 -9.44 -11.28
CA LEU A 133 6.83 -9.15 -9.85
C LEU A 133 8.19 -9.56 -9.30
N ASP A 134 8.70 -10.73 -9.69
CA ASP A 134 10.00 -11.22 -9.20
C ASP A 134 11.14 -10.26 -9.60
N GLU A 135 11.10 -9.70 -10.80
CA GLU A 135 12.07 -8.70 -11.26
C GLU A 135 11.94 -7.38 -10.49
N LEU A 136 10.72 -6.84 -10.43
CA LEU A 136 10.45 -5.57 -9.74
C LEU A 136 10.75 -5.63 -8.24
N GLU A 137 10.52 -6.77 -7.60
CA GLU A 137 10.83 -7.00 -6.20
C GLU A 137 12.33 -6.92 -5.95
N GLN A 138 13.14 -7.56 -6.78
CA GLN A 138 14.59 -7.50 -6.64
C GLN A 138 15.12 -6.08 -6.81
N GLU A 139 14.63 -5.37 -7.82
CA GLU A 139 14.98 -3.96 -8.03
C GLU A 139 14.64 -3.10 -6.80
N MET A 140 13.44 -3.28 -6.25
CA MET A 140 12.99 -2.54 -5.07
C MET A 140 13.84 -2.85 -3.83
N ILE A 141 14.17 -4.11 -3.59
CA ILE A 141 15.03 -4.52 -2.47
C ILE A 141 16.43 -3.89 -2.59
N GLU A 142 17.00 -3.88 -3.79
CA GLU A 142 18.32 -3.25 -4.01
C GLU A 142 18.28 -1.73 -3.78
N ILE A 143 17.20 -1.06 -4.18
CA ILE A 143 17.00 0.37 -3.86
C ILE A 143 16.93 0.58 -2.35
N MET A 144 16.14 -0.22 -1.61
CA MET A 144 16.05 -0.14 -0.16
C MET A 144 17.41 -0.33 0.53
N LYS A 145 18.17 -1.32 0.09
CA LYS A 145 19.55 -1.55 0.57
C LYS A 145 20.46 -0.38 0.25
N SER A 146 20.33 0.21 -0.95
CA SER A 146 21.14 1.37 -1.35
C SER A 146 20.86 2.61 -0.51
N LEU A 147 19.64 2.77 0.00
CA LEU A 147 19.28 3.80 0.98
C LEU A 147 19.88 3.52 2.36
N GLY A 148 20.47 2.37 2.57
CA GLY A 148 21.06 1.98 3.85
C GLY A 148 20.05 1.62 4.92
N LEU A 149 18.86 1.16 4.55
CA LEU A 149 17.85 0.72 5.52
C LEU A 149 18.36 -0.48 6.32
N SER A 150 18.14 -0.48 7.62
CA SER A 150 18.58 -1.52 8.55
C SER A 150 17.50 -2.57 8.85
N ALA A 151 16.65 -2.85 7.86
CA ALA A 151 15.61 -3.85 7.94
C ALA A 151 16.14 -5.27 7.65
N ASP A 152 15.39 -6.31 8.05
CA ASP A 152 15.74 -7.69 7.77
C ASP A 152 15.35 -8.09 6.34
N PHE A 153 16.27 -7.91 5.40
CA PHE A 153 16.10 -8.29 3.99
C PHE A 153 16.28 -9.79 3.73
N LYS A 154 16.65 -10.59 4.70
CA LYS A 154 16.80 -12.04 4.55
C LYS A 154 15.52 -12.79 4.85
N ASN A 155 14.74 -12.27 5.80
CA ASN A 155 13.51 -12.87 6.29
C ASN A 155 12.29 -11.98 5.99
N TYR A 156 12.22 -11.40 4.81
CA TYR A 156 11.06 -10.62 4.39
C TYR A 156 9.90 -11.52 3.97
N TYR A 157 8.68 -11.02 4.09
CA TYR A 157 7.48 -11.74 3.69
C TYR A 157 6.89 -11.20 2.38
N ARG A 158 6.14 -12.04 1.70
CA ARG A 158 5.40 -11.72 0.47
C ARG A 158 3.92 -11.95 0.69
N THR A 159 3.08 -10.99 0.30
CA THR A 159 1.63 -11.10 0.49
C THR A 159 0.99 -12.16 -0.41
N ASP A 160 1.65 -12.58 -1.47
CA ASP A 160 1.21 -13.68 -2.36
C ASP A 160 1.76 -15.07 -1.96
N SER A 161 2.54 -15.16 -0.87
CA SER A 161 3.03 -16.45 -0.38
C SER A 161 1.88 -17.34 0.09
N SER A 162 2.08 -18.66 0.04
CA SER A 162 1.05 -19.63 0.47
C SER A 162 0.67 -19.45 1.93
N ILE A 163 1.65 -19.15 2.80
CA ILE A 163 1.44 -18.94 4.23
C ILE A 163 0.63 -17.67 4.46
N PHE A 164 1.00 -16.56 3.82
CA PHE A 164 0.30 -15.29 3.98
C PHE A 164 -1.15 -15.38 3.47
N ARG A 165 -1.35 -16.02 2.30
CA ARG A 165 -2.69 -16.25 1.77
C ARG A 165 -3.55 -17.14 2.69
N ALA A 166 -2.96 -18.20 3.24
CA ALA A 166 -3.66 -19.05 4.18
C ALA A 166 -4.12 -18.27 5.43
N LEU A 167 -3.23 -17.45 5.99
CA LEU A 167 -3.53 -16.58 7.13
C LEU A 167 -4.66 -15.58 6.81
N THR A 168 -4.57 -14.91 5.67
CA THR A 168 -5.60 -13.94 5.23
C THR A 168 -6.97 -14.62 5.05
N GLN A 169 -7.00 -15.80 4.41
CA GLN A 169 -8.24 -16.54 4.21
C GLN A 169 -8.82 -17.05 5.53
N SER A 170 -7.98 -17.53 6.43
CA SER A 170 -8.42 -17.96 7.77
C SER A 170 -9.04 -16.80 8.56
N THR A 171 -8.38 -15.64 8.53
CA THR A 171 -8.90 -14.41 9.16
C THR A 171 -10.25 -14.00 8.56
N PHE A 172 -10.39 -14.06 7.24
CA PHE A 172 -11.66 -13.76 6.58
C PHE A 172 -12.78 -14.70 7.04
N ILE A 173 -12.53 -16.01 7.10
CA ILE A 173 -13.51 -17.01 7.56
C ILE A 173 -13.90 -16.73 9.02
N GLU A 174 -12.95 -16.46 9.89
CA GLU A 174 -13.21 -16.13 11.29
C GLU A 174 -14.08 -14.88 11.44
N LEU A 175 -13.81 -13.83 10.69
CA LEU A 175 -14.61 -12.60 10.70
C LEU A 175 -16.02 -12.84 10.13
N TRP A 176 -16.15 -13.70 9.13
CA TRP A 176 -17.44 -14.11 8.59
C TRP A 176 -18.28 -14.84 9.63
N ASP A 177 -17.70 -15.81 10.33
CA ASP A 177 -18.37 -16.58 11.37
C ASP A 177 -18.80 -15.70 12.55
N ARG A 178 -17.99 -14.69 12.88
CA ARG A 178 -18.31 -13.68 13.88
C ARG A 178 -19.33 -12.64 13.42
N LYS A 179 -19.88 -12.74 12.20
CA LYS A 179 -20.83 -11.78 11.60
C LYS A 179 -20.29 -10.35 11.46
N MET A 180 -18.97 -10.18 11.43
CA MET A 180 -18.33 -8.89 11.21
C MET A 180 -18.22 -8.54 9.72
N ILE A 181 -18.38 -9.51 8.83
CA ILE A 181 -18.43 -9.36 7.38
C ILE A 181 -19.80 -9.82 6.90
N TYR A 182 -20.41 -9.09 5.99
CA TYR A 182 -21.69 -9.39 5.38
C TYR A 182 -21.75 -8.97 3.92
N ILE A 183 -22.64 -9.57 3.14
CA ILE A 183 -22.89 -9.21 1.75
C ILE A 183 -23.85 -8.02 1.72
N ALA A 184 -23.53 -6.99 0.95
CA ALA A 184 -24.37 -5.81 0.75
C ALA A 184 -24.36 -5.35 -0.70
N ASN A 185 -25.49 -4.80 -1.15
CA ASN A 185 -25.59 -4.14 -2.45
C ASN A 185 -25.20 -2.65 -2.28
N ARG A 186 -23.99 -2.31 -2.69
CA ARG A 186 -23.49 -0.95 -2.69
C ARG A 186 -23.01 -0.54 -4.09
N PRO A 187 -23.28 0.69 -4.54
CA PRO A 187 -22.63 1.22 -5.72
C PRO A 187 -21.12 1.23 -5.53
N ASN A 188 -20.39 0.91 -6.60
CA ASN A 188 -18.94 0.96 -6.61
C ASN A 188 -18.47 1.51 -7.95
N ASN A 189 -17.26 2.09 -7.98
CA ASN A 189 -16.66 2.63 -9.17
C ASN A 189 -16.12 1.50 -10.04
N LEU A 190 -16.53 1.47 -11.30
CA LEU A 190 -16.09 0.49 -12.29
C LEU A 190 -15.34 1.20 -13.41
N CYS A 191 -14.12 0.76 -13.69
CA CYS A 191 -13.40 1.18 -14.87
C CYS A 191 -13.74 0.26 -16.05
N PRO A 192 -14.36 0.78 -17.14
CA PRO A 192 -14.69 -0.06 -18.30
C PRO A 192 -13.46 -0.55 -19.06
N ASP A 193 -12.35 0.18 -19.03
CA ASP A 193 -11.09 -0.19 -19.65
C ASP A 193 -10.41 -1.34 -18.91
N CYS A 194 -10.26 -1.23 -17.59
CA CYS A 194 -9.71 -2.29 -16.73
C CYS A 194 -10.71 -3.45 -16.58
N GLY A 195 -12.03 -3.16 -16.67
CA GLY A 195 -13.12 -4.11 -16.52
C GLY A 195 -13.26 -4.65 -15.10
N THR A 196 -12.83 -3.88 -14.13
CA THR A 196 -12.92 -4.17 -12.72
C THR A 196 -13.27 -2.94 -11.91
N THR A 197 -13.63 -3.13 -10.66
CA THR A 197 -13.81 -2.04 -9.70
C THR A 197 -12.47 -1.39 -9.38
N ILE A 198 -12.50 -0.08 -9.14
CA ILE A 198 -11.33 0.72 -8.78
C ILE A 198 -11.58 1.45 -7.46
N ALA A 199 -10.50 1.79 -6.77
CA ALA A 199 -10.56 2.59 -5.55
C ALA A 199 -10.83 4.07 -5.86
N ASP A 200 -11.38 4.81 -4.89
CA ASP A 200 -11.65 6.24 -5.05
C ASP A 200 -10.37 7.05 -5.37
N ALA A 201 -9.22 6.62 -4.87
CA ALA A 201 -7.93 7.24 -5.15
C ALA A 201 -7.45 7.10 -6.60
N GLU A 202 -8.08 6.21 -7.38
CA GLU A 202 -7.74 5.97 -8.80
C GLU A 202 -8.63 6.77 -9.75
N ILE A 203 -9.63 7.52 -9.21
CA ILE A 203 -10.55 8.31 -10.00
C ILE A 203 -9.89 9.64 -10.34
N VAL A 204 -9.86 9.95 -11.63
CA VAL A 204 -9.47 11.26 -12.13
C VAL A 204 -10.75 12.05 -12.48
N TYR A 205 -10.91 13.21 -11.87
CA TYR A 205 -12.02 14.10 -12.15
C TYR A 205 -11.63 15.10 -13.22
N GLU A 206 -12.45 15.19 -14.23
CA GLU A 206 -12.28 16.16 -15.32
C GLU A 206 -13.54 17.02 -15.45
N GLU A 207 -13.37 18.33 -15.65
CA GLU A 207 -14.46 19.23 -15.97
C GLU A 207 -14.75 19.17 -17.45
N VAL A 208 -15.95 18.72 -17.79
CA VAL A 208 -16.41 18.65 -19.17
C VAL A 208 -17.68 19.47 -19.35
N PRO A 209 -17.81 20.21 -20.45
CA PRO A 209 -19.06 20.93 -20.75
C PRO A 209 -20.20 19.94 -20.97
N THR A 210 -21.30 20.16 -20.28
CA THR A 210 -22.50 19.32 -20.38
C THR A 210 -23.77 20.15 -20.52
N LYS A 211 -24.86 19.49 -20.85
CA LYS A 211 -26.20 20.12 -20.97
C LYS A 211 -27.09 19.62 -19.84
N LEU A 212 -27.79 20.52 -19.20
CA LEU A 212 -28.85 20.16 -18.27
C LEU A 212 -30.13 19.93 -19.07
N VAL A 213 -30.64 18.71 -19.04
CA VAL A 213 -31.85 18.30 -19.79
C VAL A 213 -33.01 18.19 -18.82
N TYR A 214 -34.10 18.84 -19.14
CA TYR A 214 -35.34 18.81 -18.37
C TYR A 214 -36.26 17.72 -18.94
N MET A 215 -36.66 16.80 -18.11
CA MET A 215 -37.53 15.65 -18.45
C MET A 215 -38.83 15.74 -17.65
N ASN A 216 -39.97 15.60 -18.32
CA ASN A 216 -41.28 15.63 -17.68
C ASN A 216 -41.79 14.20 -17.42
N PHE A 217 -41.96 13.85 -16.15
CA PHE A 217 -42.55 12.59 -15.72
C PHE A 217 -44.03 12.76 -15.45
N SER A 218 -44.85 11.96 -16.08
CA SER A 218 -46.30 11.93 -15.82
C SER A 218 -46.60 11.42 -14.41
N ILE A 219 -47.51 12.11 -13.73
CA ILE A 219 -48.01 11.64 -12.42
C ILE A 219 -49.33 10.90 -12.67
N LYS A 220 -49.43 9.69 -12.14
CA LYS A 220 -50.63 8.86 -12.30
C LYS A 220 -51.88 9.59 -11.74
N ASN A 221 -52.93 9.69 -12.55
CA ASN A 221 -54.21 10.35 -12.20
C ASN A 221 -54.12 11.90 -12.02
N GLU A 222 -53.06 12.53 -12.50
CA GLU A 222 -52.95 13.98 -12.51
C GLU A 222 -52.71 14.51 -13.95
N SER A 223 -53.19 15.71 -14.23
CA SER A 223 -52.93 16.41 -15.51
C SER A 223 -51.58 17.11 -15.55
N ARG A 224 -50.95 17.31 -14.39
CA ARG A 224 -49.61 17.90 -14.27
C ARG A 224 -48.53 16.80 -14.28
N GLY A 225 -47.37 17.15 -14.76
CA GLY A 225 -46.19 16.31 -14.68
C GLY A 225 -45.18 16.85 -13.65
N MET A 226 -44.21 16.04 -13.33
CA MET A 226 -43.07 16.40 -12.49
C MET A 226 -41.85 16.60 -13.40
N VAL A 227 -41.29 17.82 -13.40
CA VAL A 227 -40.11 18.13 -14.19
C VAL A 227 -38.84 17.84 -13.37
N VAL A 228 -38.00 16.95 -13.90
CA VAL A 228 -36.71 16.58 -13.34
C VAL A 228 -35.59 17.05 -14.27
N ALA A 229 -34.57 17.69 -13.75
CA ALA A 229 -33.39 18.11 -14.49
C ALA A 229 -32.22 17.14 -14.26
N SER A 230 -31.56 16.72 -15.32
CA SER A 230 -30.41 15.84 -15.25
C SER A 230 -29.38 16.16 -16.31
N THR A 231 -28.10 15.97 -15.99
CA THR A 231 -26.99 15.97 -16.96
C THR A 231 -26.82 14.62 -17.64
N ARG A 232 -27.59 13.60 -17.22
CA ARG A 232 -27.53 12.21 -17.67
C ARG A 232 -28.89 11.71 -18.14
N PRO A 233 -29.47 12.30 -19.26
CA PRO A 233 -30.80 11.92 -19.74
C PRO A 233 -30.89 10.46 -20.21
N GLU A 234 -29.79 9.84 -20.57
CA GLU A 234 -29.70 8.42 -20.93
C GLU A 234 -30.09 7.46 -19.80
N LEU A 235 -30.05 7.93 -18.55
CA LEU A 235 -30.46 7.12 -17.37
C LEU A 235 -31.98 7.12 -17.17
N LEU A 236 -32.75 7.82 -17.98
CA LEU A 236 -34.20 7.85 -17.89
C LEU A 236 -34.80 6.44 -17.89
N PHE A 237 -34.29 5.53 -18.71
CA PHE A 237 -34.77 4.16 -18.82
C PHE A 237 -34.50 3.31 -17.61
N ALA A 238 -33.58 3.72 -16.76
CA ALA A 238 -33.24 3.05 -15.49
C ALA A 238 -33.96 3.68 -14.28
N CYS A 239 -34.72 4.75 -14.48
CA CYS A 239 -35.42 5.45 -13.42
C CYS A 239 -36.55 4.58 -12.85
N GLN A 240 -36.49 4.27 -11.57
CA GLN A 240 -37.51 3.49 -10.86
C GLN A 240 -38.43 4.37 -10.02
N ALA A 241 -37.92 5.48 -9.50
CA ALA A 241 -38.66 6.41 -8.68
C ALA A 241 -38.02 7.80 -8.68
N VAL A 242 -38.82 8.82 -8.41
CA VAL A 242 -38.36 10.18 -8.13
C VAL A 242 -38.68 10.49 -6.67
N ILE A 243 -37.63 10.81 -5.90
CA ILE A 243 -37.77 11.15 -4.48
C ILE A 243 -37.65 12.66 -4.35
N VAL A 244 -38.58 13.27 -3.63
CA VAL A 244 -38.60 14.71 -3.36
C VAL A 244 -38.62 14.99 -1.87
N ASN A 245 -38.19 16.17 -1.47
CA ASN A 245 -38.31 16.61 -0.09
C ASN A 245 -39.81 16.82 0.23
N PRO A 246 -40.38 16.17 1.26
CA PRO A 246 -41.81 16.30 1.60
C PRO A 246 -42.21 17.70 2.03
N ASN A 247 -41.26 18.57 2.39
CA ASN A 247 -41.51 19.97 2.73
C ASN A 247 -41.33 20.94 1.54
N ASP A 248 -41.04 20.41 0.35
CA ASP A 248 -40.89 21.24 -0.88
C ASP A 248 -42.28 21.61 -1.41
N LYS A 249 -42.59 22.90 -1.35
CA LYS A 249 -43.91 23.43 -1.77
C LYS A 249 -44.21 23.35 -3.28
N ARG A 250 -43.27 22.89 -4.08
CA ARG A 250 -43.43 22.70 -5.52
C ARG A 250 -44.15 21.38 -5.85
N TYR A 251 -44.16 20.46 -4.93
CA TYR A 251 -44.70 19.08 -5.07
C TYR A 251 -45.76 18.77 -4.03
#